data_ff7b360524fe500637536905007071af
#
_entry.id   ff7b360524fe500637536905007071af
#
_cell.length_a   1.000
_cell.length_b   1.000
_cell.length_c   1.000
_cell.angle_alpha   90.00
_cell.angle_beta   90.00
_cell.angle_gamma   90.00
#
_symmetry.space_group_name_H-M   'P 1'
#
loop_
_entity.id
_entity.type
_entity.pdbx_description
1 polymer ?
#
loop_
_entity_poly.entity_id
_entity_poly.type
_entity_poly.pdbx_seq_one_letter_code
_entity_poly.pdbx_strand_id
1 'polypeptide(L)'
;MFYTLKKISVDLIEATSVEDRSLKTAITPQTPKWSKVVEYLEAGKLLSVSESGTWSGRKDYEGYYKKSAAPKAAKQTKIKLTKLDDLNFSDDLFKPLRTGLPIDQFLSNDGGFMPGSNIMAAGAPGVGKTTVLLETLWAAQNQDPTKRVLFISAEMNQLDMARYLKRFPHWGQLPILFLSDYVDQDPQAIIESVLAEGYDLVLTDSYTEVNDTVKEECNMTRGKTEKWFLDMMISNNQGKNKRKVYTTFITILQLSKGGTFVGSNKLKHMTTAMLEINWKGGENSAERFMEFSKNRLGQVGHKLFFDFSGGVNFDTNRYKRDLLNQELIAEEKEKLKGEEDAFDRLFGALPNEAEAITADPDAQA
;
A
#
# COMPACT_ATOMS: atom_id res chain seq x y z
N MET A 1 -30.19 22.41 14.39
CA MET A 1 -28.81 22.70 14.85
C MET A 1 -28.81 23.06 16.32
N PHE A 2 -27.79 22.63 17.07
CA PHE A 2 -27.63 22.93 18.48
C PHE A 2 -26.43 23.84 18.69
N TYR A 3 -26.59 24.82 19.62
CA TYR A 3 -25.56 25.79 19.93
C TYR A 3 -25.31 25.85 21.44
N THR A 4 -24.05 25.96 21.82
CA THR A 4 -23.65 26.33 23.18
C THR A 4 -23.67 27.83 23.30
N LEU A 5 -24.09 28.33 24.45
CA LEU A 5 -24.15 29.77 24.73
C LEU A 5 -23.03 30.14 25.71
N LYS A 6 -22.31 31.24 25.42
CA LYS A 6 -21.27 31.81 26.29
C LYS A 6 -21.49 33.29 26.40
N LYS A 7 -21.61 33.81 27.64
CA LYS A 7 -21.65 35.23 27.88
C LYS A 7 -20.27 35.86 27.64
N ILE A 8 -20.19 36.82 26.75
CA ILE A 8 -18.97 37.58 26.44
C ILE A 8 -19.01 38.93 27.16
N SER A 9 -20.16 39.61 27.15
CA SER A 9 -20.42 40.85 27.88
C SER A 9 -21.87 40.93 28.31
N VAL A 10 -22.28 42.05 28.93
CA VAL A 10 -23.68 42.28 29.36
C VAL A 10 -24.62 42.20 28.14
N ASP A 11 -24.19 42.71 27.01
CA ASP A 11 -24.99 42.87 25.80
C ASP A 11 -24.53 41.93 24.67
N LEU A 12 -23.70 40.91 24.95
CA LEU A 12 -23.19 39.99 23.93
C LEU A 12 -23.09 38.56 24.44
N ILE A 13 -23.80 37.66 23.74
CA ILE A 13 -23.72 36.22 23.93
C ILE A 13 -23.18 35.60 22.62
N GLU A 14 -22.13 34.80 22.72
CA GLU A 14 -21.62 33.99 21.62
C GLU A 14 -22.34 32.64 21.63
N ALA A 15 -22.99 32.33 20.52
CA ALA A 15 -23.53 31.00 20.24
C ALA A 15 -22.59 30.23 19.33
N THR A 16 -22.07 29.09 19.79
CA THR A 16 -21.14 28.25 19.04
C THR A 16 -21.85 26.94 18.67
N SER A 17 -21.85 26.55 17.39
CA SER A 17 -22.45 25.31 16.96
C SER A 17 -21.78 24.11 17.63
N VAL A 18 -22.59 23.14 18.04
CA VAL A 18 -22.11 21.89 18.66
C VAL A 18 -21.52 20.96 17.60
N GLU A 19 -22.04 20.99 16.39
CA GLU A 19 -21.66 20.14 15.27
C GLU A 19 -20.40 20.66 14.57
N ASP A 20 -20.33 21.98 14.38
CA ASP A 20 -19.17 22.66 13.78
C ASP A 20 -18.75 23.87 14.63
N ARG A 21 -17.69 23.73 15.40
CA ARG A 21 -17.16 24.77 16.30
C ARG A 21 -16.60 26.01 15.59
N SER A 22 -16.42 25.96 14.28
CA SER A 22 -16.03 27.12 13.48
C SER A 22 -17.21 28.08 13.28
N LEU A 23 -18.44 27.58 13.36
CA LEU A 23 -19.65 28.35 13.21
C LEU A 23 -20.01 29.04 14.54
N LYS A 24 -19.73 30.31 14.61
CA LYS A 24 -20.04 31.18 15.75
C LYS A 24 -20.96 32.31 15.32
N THR A 25 -21.95 32.61 16.15
CA THR A 25 -22.89 33.69 15.92
C THR A 25 -22.97 34.58 17.14
N ALA A 26 -22.88 35.88 16.94
CA ALA A 26 -23.08 36.87 17.98
C ALA A 26 -24.57 37.17 18.18
N ILE A 27 -25.04 37.10 19.41
CA ILE A 27 -26.42 37.39 19.79
C ILE A 27 -26.40 38.60 20.69
N THR A 28 -27.15 39.63 20.30
CA THR A 28 -27.20 40.93 21.00
C THR A 28 -28.64 41.27 21.39
N PRO A 29 -28.86 42.30 22.24
CA PRO A 29 -30.21 42.73 22.61
C PRO A 29 -31.12 43.07 21.44
N GLN A 30 -30.57 43.44 20.26
CA GLN A 30 -31.34 43.68 19.01
C GLN A 30 -31.77 42.38 18.35
N THR A 31 -31.15 41.25 18.74
CA THR A 31 -31.54 39.96 18.15
C THR A 31 -32.91 39.53 18.64
N PRO A 32 -33.84 39.16 17.76
CA PRO A 32 -35.15 38.63 18.15
C PRO A 32 -35.01 37.54 19.22
N LYS A 33 -35.86 37.60 20.25
CA LYS A 33 -35.90 36.62 21.36
C LYS A 33 -34.66 36.65 22.28
N TRP A 34 -33.93 37.77 22.35
CA TRP A 34 -32.81 37.98 23.29
C TRP A 34 -33.11 37.50 24.71
N SER A 35 -34.26 37.91 25.30
CA SER A 35 -34.67 37.52 26.63
C SER A 35 -34.72 36.02 26.88
N LYS A 36 -35.16 35.26 25.86
CA LYS A 36 -35.15 33.80 25.93
C LYS A 36 -33.75 33.19 25.85
N VAL A 37 -32.88 33.79 25.07
CA VAL A 37 -31.46 33.35 24.99
C VAL A 37 -30.76 33.59 26.32
N VAL A 38 -31.02 34.72 26.98
CA VAL A 38 -30.51 35.01 28.33
C VAL A 38 -31.02 33.97 29.33
N GLU A 39 -32.34 33.66 29.29
CA GLU A 39 -32.94 32.63 30.15
C GLU A 39 -32.29 31.25 29.91
N TYR A 40 -32.03 30.87 28.65
CA TYR A 40 -31.38 29.61 28.33
C TYR A 40 -29.90 29.57 28.78
N LEU A 41 -29.18 30.70 28.65
CA LEU A 41 -27.82 30.82 29.13
C LEU A 41 -27.76 30.65 30.67
N GLU A 42 -28.65 31.34 31.40
CA GLU A 42 -28.72 31.28 32.88
C GLU A 42 -29.15 29.88 33.38
N ALA A 43 -30.04 29.23 32.62
CA ALA A 43 -30.50 27.88 32.93
C ALA A 43 -29.51 26.78 32.43
N GLY A 44 -28.37 27.14 31.87
CA GLY A 44 -27.37 26.20 31.33
C GLY A 44 -27.91 25.28 30.21
N LYS A 45 -28.83 25.80 29.38
CA LYS A 45 -29.47 25.03 28.31
C LYS A 45 -28.79 25.25 26.97
N LEU A 46 -28.81 24.25 26.12
CA LEU A 46 -28.44 24.42 24.70
C LEU A 46 -29.55 25.17 23.96
N LEU A 47 -29.14 26.10 23.10
CA LEU A 47 -30.04 26.70 22.13
C LEU A 47 -30.24 25.72 20.95
N SER A 48 -31.48 25.34 20.69
CA SER A 48 -31.86 24.58 19.50
C SER A 48 -32.55 25.49 18.50
N VAL A 49 -32.06 25.48 17.26
CA VAL A 49 -32.64 26.21 16.15
C VAL A 49 -33.15 25.20 15.13
N SER A 50 -34.47 25.23 14.85
CA SER A 50 -35.07 24.39 13.79
C SER A 50 -34.73 24.91 12.40
N GLU A 51 -34.99 24.13 11.38
CA GLU A 51 -34.85 24.56 9.96
C GLU A 51 -35.74 25.76 9.65
N SER A 52 -36.89 25.89 10.33
CA SER A 52 -37.80 27.04 10.22
C SER A 52 -37.34 28.27 11.03
N GLY A 53 -36.15 28.26 11.64
CA GLY A 53 -35.63 29.36 12.48
C GLY A 53 -36.27 29.46 13.86
N THR A 54 -37.04 28.48 14.31
CA THR A 54 -37.66 28.47 15.64
C THR A 54 -36.63 28.08 16.72
N TRP A 55 -36.56 28.88 17.78
CA TRP A 55 -35.59 28.69 18.89
C TRP A 55 -36.26 28.02 20.06
N SER A 56 -35.58 27.03 20.66
CA SER A 56 -36.00 26.36 21.89
C SER A 56 -34.84 26.01 22.78
N GLY A 57 -34.99 26.06 24.13
CA GLY A 57 -34.01 25.59 25.08
C GLY A 57 -34.19 24.08 25.37
N ARG A 58 -33.11 23.33 25.38
CA ARG A 58 -33.13 21.90 25.75
C ARG A 58 -32.42 21.64 27.07
N LYS A 59 -33.03 20.74 27.88
CA LYS A 59 -32.51 20.38 29.21
C LYS A 59 -31.34 19.38 29.18
N ASP A 60 -31.06 18.74 28.05
CA ASP A 60 -30.11 17.60 27.95
C ASP A 60 -28.64 18.03 27.81
N TYR A 61 -28.35 19.27 28.14
CA TYR A 61 -27.03 19.89 28.09
C TYR A 61 -25.98 19.14 28.92
N GLU A 62 -26.29 18.76 30.14
CA GLU A 62 -25.36 18.03 31.03
C GLU A 62 -25.01 16.64 30.51
N GLY A 63 -25.95 15.95 29.85
CA GLY A 63 -25.71 14.64 29.24
C GLY A 63 -24.80 14.71 28.02
N TYR A 64 -24.88 15.81 27.26
CA TYR A 64 -24.08 15.98 26.04
C TYR A 64 -22.62 16.31 26.36
N TYR A 65 -22.37 17.21 27.33
CA TYR A 65 -21.00 17.54 27.74
C TYR A 65 -20.33 16.46 28.59
N LYS A 66 -21.07 15.70 29.40
CA LYS A 66 -20.50 14.54 30.11
C LYS A 66 -20.08 13.42 29.16
N LYS A 67 -20.68 13.31 27.98
CA LYS A 67 -20.21 12.38 26.93
C LYS A 67 -19.01 12.89 26.13
N SER A 68 -18.83 14.22 26.00
CA SER A 68 -17.72 14.81 25.24
C SER A 68 -16.53 15.27 26.11
N ALA A 69 -16.73 15.45 27.42
CA ALA A 69 -15.72 16.04 28.33
C ALA A 69 -15.00 15.02 29.24
N ALA A 70 -15.32 13.75 29.17
CA ALA A 70 -14.38 12.76 29.68
C ALA A 70 -13.50 12.34 28.50
N PRO A 71 -12.21 12.73 28.42
CA PRO A 71 -11.26 11.87 27.79
C PRO A 71 -11.46 10.54 28.53
N LYS A 72 -12.01 9.51 27.83
CA LYS A 72 -11.94 8.16 28.36
C LYS A 72 -10.51 8.00 28.84
N ALA A 73 -10.32 7.85 30.16
CA ALA A 73 -9.01 7.55 30.71
C ALA A 73 -8.45 6.49 29.77
N ALA A 74 -7.39 6.84 29.09
CA ALA A 74 -6.79 5.92 28.14
C ALA A 74 -6.63 4.62 28.93
N LYS A 75 -7.38 3.58 28.56
CA LYS A 75 -7.14 2.26 29.13
C LYS A 75 -5.65 2.11 28.98
N GLN A 76 -4.91 2.05 30.08
CA GLN A 76 -3.48 1.84 30.04
C GLN A 76 -3.31 0.54 29.25
N THR A 77 -3.06 0.71 27.98
CA THR A 77 -2.77 -0.42 27.10
C THR A 77 -1.48 -0.96 27.66
N LYS A 78 -1.54 -2.16 28.26
CA LYS A 78 -0.31 -2.83 28.69
C LYS A 78 0.55 -2.99 27.45
N ILE A 79 1.56 -2.13 27.32
CA ILE A 79 2.52 -2.19 26.23
C ILE A 79 3.32 -3.46 26.46
N LYS A 80 3.16 -4.43 25.56
CA LYS A 80 3.94 -5.67 25.56
C LYS A 80 5.10 -5.46 24.59
N LEU A 81 6.32 -5.39 25.12
CA LEU A 81 7.53 -5.48 24.30
C LEU A 81 7.79 -6.96 23.99
N THR A 82 8.09 -7.27 22.75
CA THR A 82 8.42 -8.62 22.29
C THR A 82 9.89 -8.61 21.83
N LYS A 83 10.70 -9.54 22.31
CA LYS A 83 12.05 -9.75 21.80
C LYS A 83 11.98 -10.49 20.46
N LEU A 84 12.94 -10.28 19.58
CA LEU A 84 12.98 -10.95 18.29
C LEU A 84 13.06 -12.47 18.45
N ASP A 85 13.81 -12.96 19.44
CA ASP A 85 13.94 -14.40 19.74
C ASP A 85 12.63 -15.04 20.23
N ASP A 86 11.67 -14.24 20.72
CA ASP A 86 10.34 -14.71 21.14
C ASP A 86 9.39 -14.87 19.96
N LEU A 87 9.79 -14.43 18.72
CA LEU A 87 8.99 -14.58 17.52
C LEU A 87 9.03 -16.05 17.06
N ASN A 88 7.90 -16.71 17.15
CA ASN A 88 7.76 -18.10 16.74
C ASN A 88 6.78 -18.18 15.56
N PHE A 89 7.30 -18.54 14.39
CA PHE A 89 6.54 -18.75 13.17
C PHE A 89 6.68 -20.20 12.73
N SER A 90 5.69 -20.72 12.00
CA SER A 90 5.82 -22.04 11.37
C SER A 90 6.88 -22.03 10.26
N ASP A 91 7.52 -23.16 10.03
CA ASP A 91 8.51 -23.34 8.95
C ASP A 91 7.95 -22.98 7.57
N ASP A 92 6.64 -23.03 7.40
CA ASP A 92 5.98 -22.69 6.14
C ASP A 92 6.13 -21.21 5.75
N LEU A 93 6.42 -20.32 6.71
CA LEU A 93 6.75 -18.93 6.42
C LEU A 93 8.05 -18.80 5.61
N PHE A 94 8.97 -19.75 5.77
CA PHE A 94 10.31 -19.73 5.19
C PHE A 94 10.45 -20.61 3.94
N LYS A 95 9.38 -21.30 3.53
CA LYS A 95 9.35 -22.14 2.32
C LYS A 95 8.77 -21.36 1.14
N PRO A 96 9.61 -20.98 0.15
CA PRO A 96 9.12 -20.22 -0.99
C PRO A 96 8.14 -21.04 -1.83
N LEU A 97 7.08 -20.38 -2.30
CA LEU A 97 6.19 -20.92 -3.33
C LEU A 97 6.88 -20.76 -4.69
N ARG A 98 7.25 -21.87 -5.30
CA ARG A 98 7.94 -21.91 -6.59
C ARG A 98 6.96 -21.99 -7.75
N THR A 99 7.34 -21.39 -8.85
CA THR A 99 6.60 -21.46 -10.11
C THR A 99 7.20 -22.46 -11.09
N GLY A 100 8.46 -22.85 -10.88
CA GLY A 100 9.24 -23.62 -11.85
C GLY A 100 9.71 -22.79 -13.06
N LEU A 101 9.40 -21.49 -13.09
CA LEU A 101 9.82 -20.55 -14.13
C LEU A 101 11.11 -19.83 -13.72
N PRO A 102 11.84 -19.25 -14.67
CA PRO A 102 13.03 -18.45 -14.38
C PRO A 102 12.80 -17.27 -13.43
N ILE A 103 11.57 -16.81 -13.31
CA ILE A 103 11.17 -15.75 -12.39
C ILE A 103 11.46 -16.11 -10.92
N ASP A 104 11.51 -17.38 -10.56
CA ASP A 104 11.76 -17.79 -9.17
C ASP A 104 13.06 -17.22 -8.60
N GLN A 105 14.15 -17.27 -9.37
CA GLN A 105 15.45 -16.72 -8.95
C GLN A 105 15.45 -15.19 -8.92
N PHE A 106 14.54 -14.57 -9.66
CA PHE A 106 14.39 -13.12 -9.71
C PHE A 106 13.54 -12.58 -8.52
N LEU A 107 12.57 -13.38 -8.03
CA LEU A 107 11.62 -12.95 -6.99
C LEU A 107 12.26 -12.80 -5.61
N SER A 108 13.09 -13.76 -5.22
CA SER A 108 13.76 -13.76 -3.92
C SER A 108 15.08 -14.54 -3.96
N ASN A 109 15.91 -14.33 -2.96
CA ASN A 109 17.17 -15.07 -2.79
C ASN A 109 16.93 -16.57 -2.53
N ASP A 110 15.76 -16.94 -1.98
CA ASP A 110 15.36 -18.31 -1.71
C ASP A 110 14.72 -19.02 -2.91
N GLY A 111 14.48 -18.29 -3.99
CA GLY A 111 13.93 -18.77 -5.25
C GLY A 111 12.42 -19.05 -5.21
N GLY A 112 11.63 -18.03 -5.51
CA GLY A 112 10.16 -18.08 -5.55
C GLY A 112 9.49 -17.01 -4.72
N PHE A 113 8.18 -17.10 -4.56
CA PHE A 113 7.39 -16.19 -3.73
C PHE A 113 7.54 -16.55 -2.26
N MET A 114 8.08 -15.65 -1.47
CA MET A 114 8.12 -15.83 -0.02
C MET A 114 6.73 -15.64 0.58
N PRO A 115 6.23 -16.61 1.38
CA PRO A 115 4.92 -16.52 2.00
C PRO A 115 4.76 -15.24 2.84
N GLY A 116 3.57 -14.66 2.79
CA GLY A 116 3.26 -13.46 3.55
C GLY A 116 3.82 -12.16 2.97
N SER A 117 4.31 -12.16 1.72
CA SER A 117 4.82 -10.96 1.08
C SER A 117 3.75 -10.21 0.28
N ASN A 118 3.94 -8.90 0.14
CA ASN A 118 3.12 -8.02 -0.69
C ASN A 118 3.98 -7.44 -1.80
N ILE A 119 3.66 -7.76 -3.04
CA ILE A 119 4.36 -7.30 -4.24
C ILE A 119 3.41 -6.39 -5.02
N MET A 120 3.82 -5.15 -5.26
CA MET A 120 3.11 -4.26 -6.16
C MET A 120 3.78 -4.30 -7.53
N ALA A 121 2.99 -4.54 -8.57
CA ALA A 121 3.46 -4.62 -9.95
C ALA A 121 2.96 -3.41 -10.75
N ALA A 122 3.87 -2.53 -11.16
CA ALA A 122 3.56 -1.32 -11.92
C ALA A 122 4.10 -1.43 -13.35
N GLY A 123 3.49 -0.72 -14.28
CA GLY A 123 3.92 -0.63 -15.68
C GLY A 123 2.86 0.05 -16.54
N ALA A 124 3.27 0.54 -17.69
CA ALA A 124 2.38 1.24 -18.61
C ALA A 124 1.23 0.35 -19.12
N PRO A 125 0.09 0.92 -19.54
CA PRO A 125 -0.97 0.15 -20.19
C PRO A 125 -0.44 -0.61 -21.42
N GLY A 126 -0.88 -1.86 -21.60
CA GLY A 126 -0.47 -2.69 -22.75
C GLY A 126 0.90 -3.36 -22.65
N VAL A 127 1.72 -3.09 -21.61
CA VAL A 127 3.04 -3.73 -21.47
C VAL A 127 2.96 -5.23 -21.16
N GLY A 128 1.78 -5.74 -20.83
CA GLY A 128 1.55 -7.16 -20.60
C GLY A 128 1.63 -7.61 -19.13
N LYS A 129 1.42 -6.68 -18.18
CA LYS A 129 1.40 -6.98 -16.73
C LYS A 129 0.50 -8.17 -16.40
N THR A 130 -0.77 -8.08 -16.77
CA THR A 130 -1.77 -9.13 -16.52
C THR A 130 -1.34 -10.47 -17.12
N THR A 131 -0.85 -10.47 -18.36
CA THR A 131 -0.45 -11.70 -19.06
C THR A 131 0.70 -12.41 -18.37
N VAL A 132 1.79 -11.72 -18.07
CA VAL A 132 2.96 -12.33 -17.43
C VAL A 132 2.68 -12.76 -15.99
N LEU A 133 1.83 -12.02 -15.27
CA LEU A 133 1.48 -12.36 -13.89
C LEU A 133 0.44 -13.50 -13.80
N LEU A 134 -0.49 -13.62 -14.75
CA LEU A 134 -1.39 -14.77 -14.84
C LEU A 134 -0.61 -16.04 -15.20
N GLU A 135 0.37 -15.96 -16.10
CA GLU A 135 1.28 -17.08 -16.38
C GLU A 135 2.02 -17.52 -15.12
N THR A 136 2.52 -16.56 -14.37
CA THR A 136 3.22 -16.82 -13.10
C THR A 136 2.29 -17.45 -12.06
N LEU A 137 1.04 -16.97 -11.96
CA LEU A 137 0.03 -17.51 -11.05
C LEU A 137 -0.33 -18.97 -11.41
N TRP A 138 -0.56 -19.23 -12.70
CA TRP A 138 -0.83 -20.58 -13.20
C TRP A 138 0.35 -21.52 -12.95
N ALA A 139 1.55 -21.08 -13.25
CA ALA A 139 2.76 -21.87 -13.06
C ALA A 139 2.97 -22.26 -11.57
N ALA A 140 2.68 -21.35 -10.65
CA ALA A 140 2.73 -21.65 -9.21
C ALA A 140 1.75 -22.75 -8.81
N GLN A 141 0.50 -22.70 -9.31
CA GLN A 141 -0.50 -23.74 -9.06
C GLN A 141 -0.13 -25.07 -9.72
N ASN A 142 0.38 -25.01 -10.94
CA ASN A 142 0.76 -26.21 -11.70
C ASN A 142 1.99 -26.90 -11.09
N GLN A 143 2.94 -26.13 -10.55
CA GLN A 143 4.15 -26.65 -9.90
C GLN A 143 3.82 -27.39 -8.60
N ASP A 144 2.86 -26.89 -7.83
CA ASP A 144 2.39 -27.53 -6.60
C ASP A 144 0.85 -27.45 -6.50
N PRO A 145 0.12 -28.48 -6.97
CA PRO A 145 -1.34 -28.52 -6.94
C PRO A 145 -1.97 -28.47 -5.54
N THR A 146 -1.19 -28.64 -4.48
CA THR A 146 -1.68 -28.47 -3.09
C THR A 146 -1.84 -27.00 -2.71
N LYS A 147 -1.19 -26.10 -3.45
CA LYS A 147 -1.25 -24.67 -3.27
C LYS A 147 -2.51 -24.10 -3.91
N ARG A 148 -3.16 -23.20 -3.20
CA ARG A 148 -4.35 -22.52 -3.70
C ARG A 148 -3.97 -21.13 -4.18
N VAL A 149 -4.28 -20.83 -5.41
CA VAL A 149 -4.11 -19.50 -5.98
C VAL A 149 -5.49 -18.87 -6.24
N LEU A 150 -5.51 -17.54 -6.37
CA LEU A 150 -6.72 -16.79 -6.70
C LEU A 150 -6.35 -15.60 -7.59
N PHE A 151 -7.13 -15.38 -8.63
CA PHE A 151 -7.13 -14.14 -9.39
C PHE A 151 -8.37 -13.31 -9.04
N ILE A 152 -8.17 -12.08 -8.58
CA ILE A 152 -9.22 -11.08 -8.37
C ILE A 152 -9.18 -10.14 -9.56
N SER A 153 -10.18 -10.22 -10.43
CA SER A 153 -10.32 -9.39 -11.61
C SER A 153 -11.34 -8.28 -11.35
N ALA A 154 -10.86 -7.04 -11.31
CA ALA A 154 -11.70 -5.85 -11.22
C ALA A 154 -11.74 -5.07 -12.55
N GLU A 155 -10.73 -5.27 -13.42
CA GLU A 155 -10.63 -4.56 -14.71
C GLU A 155 -11.25 -5.37 -15.86
N MET A 156 -11.09 -6.70 -15.86
CA MET A 156 -11.55 -7.57 -16.94
C MET A 156 -12.79 -8.38 -16.54
N ASN A 157 -13.71 -8.52 -17.47
CA ASN A 157 -14.90 -9.35 -17.32
C ASN A 157 -14.70 -10.76 -17.92
N GLN A 158 -15.74 -11.60 -17.82
CA GLN A 158 -15.71 -12.97 -18.34
C GLN A 158 -15.45 -13.04 -19.84
N LEU A 159 -15.94 -12.10 -20.66
CA LEU A 159 -15.73 -12.06 -22.11
C LEU A 159 -14.27 -11.80 -22.47
N ASP A 160 -13.63 -10.92 -21.72
CA ASP A 160 -12.20 -10.63 -21.90
C ASP A 160 -11.36 -11.85 -21.56
N MET A 161 -11.67 -12.51 -20.44
CA MET A 161 -10.98 -13.75 -20.04
C MET A 161 -11.20 -14.89 -21.02
N ALA A 162 -12.37 -15.02 -21.64
CA ALA A 162 -12.62 -16.01 -22.68
C ALA A 162 -11.68 -15.81 -23.90
N ARG A 163 -11.35 -14.55 -24.25
CA ARG A 163 -10.38 -14.24 -25.31
C ARG A 163 -8.95 -14.60 -24.88
N TYR A 164 -8.60 -14.39 -23.61
CA TYR A 164 -7.32 -14.85 -23.06
C TYR A 164 -7.20 -16.37 -23.07
N LEU A 165 -8.23 -17.12 -22.65
CA LEU A 165 -8.24 -18.57 -22.66
C LEU A 165 -8.05 -19.16 -24.05
N LYS A 166 -8.53 -18.49 -25.11
CA LYS A 166 -8.25 -18.92 -26.49
C LYS A 166 -6.76 -18.85 -26.83
N ARG A 167 -6.02 -17.92 -26.24
CA ARG A 167 -4.58 -17.75 -26.46
C ARG A 167 -3.74 -18.56 -25.47
N PHE A 168 -4.24 -18.74 -24.26
CA PHE A 168 -3.59 -19.42 -23.14
C PHE A 168 -4.53 -20.47 -22.52
N PRO A 169 -4.82 -21.58 -23.23
CA PRO A 169 -5.81 -22.57 -22.77
C PRO A 169 -5.48 -23.23 -21.44
N HIS A 170 -4.19 -23.26 -21.08
CA HIS A 170 -3.71 -23.85 -19.82
C HIS A 170 -4.16 -23.08 -18.58
N TRP A 171 -4.57 -21.81 -18.69
CA TRP A 171 -5.11 -21.03 -17.56
C TRP A 171 -6.55 -21.43 -17.16
N GLY A 172 -7.18 -22.34 -17.91
CA GLY A 172 -8.60 -22.70 -17.72
C GLY A 172 -8.98 -23.22 -16.33
N GLN A 173 -8.03 -23.62 -15.52
CA GLN A 173 -8.26 -24.09 -14.14
C GLN A 173 -7.95 -23.04 -13.07
N LEU A 174 -7.55 -21.81 -13.43
CA LEU A 174 -7.34 -20.74 -12.47
C LEU A 174 -8.66 -20.29 -11.84
N PRO A 175 -8.77 -20.29 -10.52
CA PRO A 175 -9.94 -19.71 -9.84
C PRO A 175 -9.91 -18.19 -9.97
N ILE A 176 -11.02 -17.61 -10.41
CA ILE A 176 -11.17 -16.17 -10.66
C ILE A 176 -12.38 -15.64 -9.88
N LEU A 177 -12.19 -14.51 -9.20
CA LEU A 177 -13.27 -13.68 -8.69
C LEU A 177 -13.42 -12.48 -9.63
N PHE A 178 -14.51 -12.44 -10.39
CA PHE A 178 -14.89 -11.26 -11.17
C PHE A 178 -15.71 -10.31 -10.29
N LEU A 179 -15.16 -9.15 -9.97
CA LEU A 179 -15.90 -8.16 -9.17
C LEU A 179 -17.12 -7.60 -9.93
N SER A 180 -17.05 -7.56 -11.25
CA SER A 180 -18.18 -7.15 -12.12
C SER A 180 -19.42 -8.03 -11.99
N ASP A 181 -19.29 -9.27 -11.48
CA ASP A 181 -20.45 -10.17 -11.30
C ASP A 181 -21.25 -9.84 -10.03
N TYR A 182 -20.75 -8.92 -9.19
CA TYR A 182 -21.31 -8.58 -7.89
C TYR A 182 -21.71 -7.10 -7.80
N VAL A 183 -22.16 -6.53 -8.91
CA VAL A 183 -22.75 -5.20 -8.96
C VAL A 183 -23.92 -5.12 -7.96
N ASP A 184 -24.04 -4.02 -7.25
CA ASP A 184 -25.04 -3.82 -6.18
C ASP A 184 -24.85 -4.66 -4.90
N GLN A 185 -23.71 -5.29 -4.74
CA GLN A 185 -23.33 -5.97 -3.50
C GLN A 185 -22.14 -5.25 -2.83
N ASP A 186 -21.88 -5.59 -1.56
CA ASP A 186 -20.73 -5.02 -0.84
C ASP A 186 -19.42 -5.68 -1.34
N PRO A 187 -18.61 -5.01 -2.18
CA PRO A 187 -17.39 -5.58 -2.73
C PRO A 187 -16.32 -5.81 -1.67
N GLN A 188 -16.34 -5.02 -0.59
CA GLN A 188 -15.45 -5.22 0.54
C GLN A 188 -15.73 -6.56 1.22
N ALA A 189 -16.98 -6.82 1.57
CA ALA A 189 -17.40 -8.05 2.22
C ALA A 189 -17.16 -9.29 1.33
N ILE A 190 -17.34 -9.16 0.02
CA ILE A 190 -17.09 -10.23 -0.95
C ILE A 190 -15.62 -10.59 -0.97
N ILE A 191 -14.72 -9.62 -1.14
CA ILE A 191 -13.27 -9.85 -1.18
C ILE A 191 -12.80 -10.47 0.15
N GLU A 192 -13.24 -9.93 1.29
CA GLU A 192 -12.88 -10.44 2.61
C GLU A 192 -13.37 -11.88 2.81
N SER A 193 -14.61 -12.18 2.38
CA SER A 193 -15.20 -13.51 2.48
C SER A 193 -14.42 -14.56 1.66
N VAL A 194 -14.05 -14.23 0.42
CA VAL A 194 -13.27 -15.11 -0.43
C VAL A 194 -11.87 -15.33 0.14
N LEU A 195 -11.19 -14.28 0.56
CA LEU A 195 -9.83 -14.35 1.12
C LEU A 195 -9.79 -15.10 2.47
N ALA A 196 -10.89 -15.05 3.24
CA ALA A 196 -11.00 -15.81 4.49
C ALA A 196 -10.86 -17.32 4.29
N GLU A 197 -11.12 -17.86 3.09
CA GLU A 197 -10.90 -19.29 2.77
C GLU A 197 -9.41 -19.68 2.82
N GLY A 198 -8.48 -18.73 2.61
CA GLY A 198 -7.03 -18.94 2.64
C GLY A 198 -6.46 -19.40 1.32
N TYR A 199 -5.63 -18.53 0.73
CA TYR A 199 -4.90 -18.76 -0.52
C TYR A 199 -3.41 -18.57 -0.26
N ASP A 200 -2.58 -19.33 -0.97
CA ASP A 200 -1.13 -19.22 -0.88
C ASP A 200 -0.62 -18.02 -1.72
N LEU A 201 -1.24 -17.77 -2.90
CA LEU A 201 -0.91 -16.66 -3.78
C LEU A 201 -2.18 -16.03 -4.35
N VAL A 202 -2.26 -14.71 -4.28
CA VAL A 202 -3.40 -13.91 -4.79
C VAL A 202 -2.86 -12.85 -5.75
N LEU A 203 -3.39 -12.84 -6.98
CA LEU A 203 -3.17 -11.77 -7.96
C LEU A 203 -4.40 -10.86 -7.99
N THR A 204 -4.21 -9.55 -7.91
CA THR A 204 -5.28 -8.54 -8.03
C THR A 204 -5.00 -7.63 -9.21
N ASP A 205 -5.95 -7.50 -10.13
CA ASP A 205 -5.89 -6.62 -11.31
C ASP A 205 -7.20 -5.82 -11.44
N SER A 206 -7.15 -4.54 -11.16
CA SER A 206 -6.08 -3.73 -10.63
C SER A 206 -6.45 -3.13 -9.28
N TYR A 207 -5.45 -2.65 -8.54
CA TYR A 207 -5.67 -1.91 -7.28
C TYR A 207 -6.60 -0.72 -7.48
N THR A 208 -6.42 0.02 -8.57
CA THR A 208 -7.21 1.23 -8.86
C THR A 208 -8.69 0.90 -8.97
N GLU A 209 -9.04 -0.13 -9.74
CA GLU A 209 -10.42 -0.54 -9.94
C GLU A 209 -11.05 -1.10 -8.66
N VAL A 210 -10.33 -1.93 -7.90
CA VAL A 210 -10.79 -2.41 -6.58
C VAL A 210 -11.04 -1.24 -5.64
N ASN A 211 -10.08 -0.30 -5.58
CA ASN A 211 -10.17 0.85 -4.68
C ASN A 211 -11.34 1.77 -5.05
N ASP A 212 -11.56 2.03 -6.32
CA ASP A 212 -12.64 2.90 -6.77
C ASP A 212 -14.01 2.21 -6.60
N THR A 213 -14.14 0.92 -6.93
CA THR A 213 -15.35 0.13 -6.67
C THR A 213 -15.73 0.12 -5.19
N VAL A 214 -14.80 -0.23 -4.30
CA VAL A 214 -15.07 -0.24 -2.84
C VAL A 214 -15.38 1.15 -2.31
N LYS A 215 -14.69 2.18 -2.79
CA LYS A 215 -14.95 3.57 -2.41
C LYS A 215 -16.37 3.99 -2.76
N GLU A 216 -16.85 3.67 -3.96
CA GLU A 216 -18.16 4.04 -4.47
C GLU A 216 -19.28 3.25 -3.79
N GLU A 217 -19.20 1.93 -3.80
CA GLU A 217 -20.24 1.05 -3.26
C GLU A 217 -20.34 1.09 -1.72
N CYS A 218 -19.23 1.21 -1.03
CA CYS A 218 -19.21 1.29 0.44
C CYS A 218 -19.22 2.73 0.97
N ASN A 219 -19.40 3.74 0.11
CA ASN A 219 -19.38 5.16 0.47
C ASN A 219 -18.18 5.54 1.36
N MET A 220 -17.00 5.11 0.96
CA MET A 220 -15.76 5.34 1.71
C MET A 220 -14.93 6.46 1.08
N THR A 221 -14.07 7.11 1.88
CA THR A 221 -13.05 8.00 1.32
C THR A 221 -11.88 7.18 0.79
N ARG A 222 -11.18 7.68 -0.23
CA ARG A 222 -10.00 7.03 -0.84
C ARG A 222 -8.97 6.58 0.21
N GLY A 223 -8.70 7.40 1.23
CA GLY A 223 -7.74 7.05 2.27
C GLY A 223 -8.21 5.92 3.20
N LYS A 224 -9.53 5.81 3.43
CA LYS A 224 -10.10 4.70 4.19
C LYS A 224 -10.05 3.40 3.39
N THR A 225 -10.35 3.46 2.10
CA THR A 225 -10.31 2.30 1.21
C THR A 225 -8.88 1.79 1.04
N GLU A 226 -7.90 2.67 0.84
CA GLU A 226 -6.48 2.30 0.81
C GLU A 226 -6.04 1.65 2.13
N LYS A 227 -6.46 2.23 3.26
CA LYS A 227 -6.14 1.63 4.57
C LYS A 227 -6.77 0.25 4.72
N TRP A 228 -8.04 0.09 4.34
CA TRP A 228 -8.72 -1.20 4.36
C TRP A 228 -7.97 -2.23 3.52
N PHE A 229 -7.61 -1.89 2.27
CA PHE A 229 -6.91 -2.80 1.37
C PHE A 229 -5.57 -3.27 1.96
N LEU A 230 -4.80 -2.36 2.55
CA LEU A 230 -3.55 -2.70 3.23
C LEU A 230 -3.77 -3.57 4.47
N ASP A 231 -4.75 -3.23 5.31
CA ASP A 231 -5.06 -3.99 6.53
C ASP A 231 -5.55 -5.42 6.19
N MET A 232 -6.32 -5.58 5.13
CA MET A 232 -6.80 -6.85 4.60
C MET A 232 -5.62 -7.73 4.13
N MET A 233 -4.68 -7.19 3.33
CA MET A 233 -3.47 -7.89 2.95
C MET A 233 -2.65 -8.32 4.18
N ILE A 234 -2.35 -7.39 5.10
CA ILE A 234 -1.58 -7.66 6.31
C ILE A 234 -2.23 -8.76 7.16
N SER A 235 -3.56 -8.75 7.28
CA SER A 235 -4.29 -9.79 8.02
C SER A 235 -4.07 -11.18 7.42
N ASN A 236 -4.19 -11.29 6.10
CA ASN A 236 -4.00 -12.56 5.38
C ASN A 236 -2.52 -12.98 5.35
N ASN A 237 -1.58 -12.04 5.23
CA ASN A 237 -0.15 -12.32 5.35
C ASN A 237 0.24 -12.92 6.71
N GLN A 238 -0.53 -12.63 7.77
CA GLN A 238 -0.32 -13.18 9.11
C GLN A 238 -1.04 -14.51 9.34
N GLY A 239 -1.59 -15.11 8.32
CA GLY A 239 -2.32 -16.37 8.44
C GLY A 239 -3.67 -16.25 9.12
N LYS A 240 -4.28 -15.07 9.14
CA LYS A 240 -5.62 -14.85 9.69
C LYS A 240 -6.72 -15.24 8.70
N ASN A 241 -6.67 -16.47 8.24
CA ASN A 241 -7.63 -17.10 7.35
C ASN A 241 -7.92 -18.53 7.80
N LYS A 242 -8.92 -19.23 7.24
CA LYS A 242 -9.34 -20.58 7.68
C LYS A 242 -8.22 -21.62 7.59
N ARG A 243 -7.37 -21.53 6.58
CA ARG A 243 -6.24 -22.46 6.40
C ARG A 243 -4.99 -22.08 7.20
N LYS A 244 -4.97 -20.88 7.81
CA LYS A 244 -3.82 -20.32 8.53
C LYS A 244 -2.55 -20.22 7.67
N VAL A 245 -2.70 -20.03 6.36
CA VAL A 245 -1.59 -19.84 5.41
C VAL A 245 -1.19 -18.39 5.34
N TYR A 246 0.09 -18.14 5.14
CA TYR A 246 0.67 -16.81 4.93
C TYR A 246 0.48 -16.42 3.46
N THR A 247 -0.62 -15.74 3.15
CA THR A 247 -0.96 -15.36 1.78
C THR A 247 0.03 -14.36 1.22
N THR A 248 0.58 -14.64 0.04
CA THR A 248 1.34 -13.67 -0.75
C THR A 248 0.42 -12.96 -1.72
N PHE A 249 0.53 -11.64 -1.82
CA PHE A 249 -0.23 -10.83 -2.75
C PHE A 249 0.65 -10.25 -3.84
N ILE A 250 0.17 -10.34 -5.08
CA ILE A 250 0.65 -9.55 -6.21
C ILE A 250 -0.48 -8.62 -6.61
N THR A 251 -0.24 -7.31 -6.59
CA THR A 251 -1.27 -6.33 -6.91
C THR A 251 -0.79 -5.45 -8.06
N ILE A 252 -1.54 -5.43 -9.14
CA ILE A 252 -1.23 -4.58 -10.30
C ILE A 252 -1.65 -3.15 -10.01
N LEU A 253 -0.70 -2.22 -10.20
CA LEU A 253 -0.90 -0.78 -10.14
C LEU A 253 -0.95 -0.20 -11.55
N GLN A 254 -1.90 0.70 -11.79
CA GLN A 254 -1.94 1.50 -12.99
C GLN A 254 -1.00 2.71 -12.86
N LEU A 255 -0.33 3.07 -13.95
CA LEU A 255 0.46 4.30 -14.03
C LEU A 255 -0.41 5.45 -14.54
N SER A 256 -0.23 6.62 -13.94
CA SER A 256 -0.76 7.89 -14.48
C SER A 256 -0.06 8.26 -15.79
N LYS A 257 -0.63 9.21 -16.55
CA LYS A 257 -0.01 9.76 -17.78
C LYS A 257 1.39 10.36 -17.54
N GLY A 258 1.73 10.73 -16.30
CA GLY A 258 3.05 11.22 -15.89
C GLY A 258 4.03 10.14 -15.44
N GLY A 259 3.72 8.86 -15.64
CA GLY A 259 4.60 7.73 -15.26
C GLY A 259 4.65 7.44 -13.76
N THR A 260 3.85 8.12 -12.93
CA THR A 260 3.70 7.82 -11.52
C THR A 260 2.54 6.84 -11.30
N PHE A 261 2.65 5.92 -10.35
CA PHE A 261 1.54 5.00 -10.06
C PHE A 261 0.35 5.72 -9.41
N VAL A 262 -0.84 5.24 -9.71
CA VAL A 262 -2.07 5.74 -9.10
C VAL A 262 -2.22 5.15 -7.71
N GLY A 263 -1.99 5.96 -6.69
CA GLY A 263 -1.99 5.56 -5.29
C GLY A 263 -1.20 6.52 -4.42
N SER A 264 -1.18 6.31 -3.12
CA SER A 264 -0.31 7.09 -2.24
C SER A 264 1.08 6.44 -2.15
N ASN A 265 2.10 7.24 -1.83
CA ASN A 265 3.44 6.71 -1.54
C ASN A 265 3.45 5.67 -0.40
N LYS A 266 2.40 5.63 0.40
CA LYS A 266 2.22 4.65 1.47
C LYS A 266 2.21 3.22 0.94
N LEU A 267 1.59 2.95 -0.22
CA LEU A 267 1.62 1.64 -0.88
C LEU A 267 3.06 1.17 -1.12
N LYS A 268 3.91 2.05 -1.66
CA LYS A 268 5.34 1.72 -1.90
C LYS A 268 6.10 1.45 -0.61
N HIS A 269 5.82 2.19 0.45
CA HIS A 269 6.53 2.03 1.73
C HIS A 269 6.12 0.79 2.50
N MET A 270 4.83 0.44 2.49
CA MET A 270 4.29 -0.67 3.29
C MET A 270 4.40 -2.04 2.62
N THR A 271 4.76 -2.11 1.33
CA THR A 271 4.90 -3.37 0.60
C THR A 271 6.28 -3.98 0.72
N THR A 272 6.37 -5.29 0.50
CA THR A 272 7.61 -6.06 0.53
C THR A 272 8.48 -5.73 -0.68
N ALA A 273 7.86 -5.67 -1.86
CA ALA A 273 8.56 -5.41 -3.12
C ALA A 273 7.74 -4.54 -4.07
N MET A 274 8.44 -3.84 -4.96
CA MET A 274 7.90 -3.04 -6.06
C MET A 274 8.51 -3.54 -7.35
N LEU A 275 7.69 -4.20 -8.15
CA LEU A 275 8.03 -4.75 -9.45
C LEU A 275 7.63 -3.76 -10.54
N GLU A 276 8.55 -3.42 -11.42
CA GLU A 276 8.31 -2.55 -12.56
C GLU A 276 8.41 -3.37 -13.85
N ILE A 277 7.41 -3.27 -14.71
CA ILE A 277 7.33 -3.98 -15.99
C ILE A 277 7.33 -2.94 -17.11
N ASN A 278 8.34 -3.00 -17.96
CA ASN A 278 8.63 -1.97 -18.96
C ASN A 278 8.94 -2.56 -20.34
N TRP A 279 8.75 -1.77 -21.39
CA TRP A 279 9.31 -2.07 -22.71
C TRP A 279 10.79 -1.73 -22.76
N LYS A 280 11.56 -2.49 -23.51
CA LYS A 280 12.93 -2.14 -23.87
C LYS A 280 12.92 -1.24 -25.09
N GLY A 281 13.44 -0.01 -24.95
CA GLY A 281 13.60 0.93 -26.08
C GLY A 281 12.33 1.70 -26.48
N GLY A 282 11.25 1.63 -25.71
CA GLY A 282 10.03 2.42 -25.94
C GLY A 282 8.76 1.61 -26.06
N GLU A 283 7.62 2.29 -26.05
CA GLU A 283 6.30 1.68 -26.13
C GLU A 283 6.15 0.83 -27.41
N ASN A 284 5.47 -0.30 -27.27
CA ASN A 284 5.22 -1.28 -28.33
C ASN A 284 6.44 -2.05 -28.82
N SER A 285 7.59 -1.98 -28.18
CA SER A 285 8.70 -2.90 -28.44
C SER A 285 8.26 -4.37 -28.23
N ALA A 286 8.76 -5.28 -29.04
CA ALA A 286 8.53 -6.71 -28.86
C ALA A 286 9.17 -7.21 -27.55
N GLU A 287 10.29 -6.65 -27.17
CA GLU A 287 11.08 -7.03 -26.00
C GLU A 287 10.66 -6.22 -24.77
N ARG A 288 10.42 -6.90 -23.68
CA ARG A 288 10.00 -6.36 -22.41
C ARG A 288 10.93 -6.84 -21.29
N PHE A 289 10.93 -6.14 -20.19
CA PHE A 289 11.65 -6.59 -19.00
C PHE A 289 10.86 -6.24 -17.74
N MET A 290 11.18 -6.95 -16.68
CA MET A 290 10.76 -6.63 -15.34
C MET A 290 11.98 -6.40 -14.46
N GLU A 291 11.87 -5.46 -13.52
CA GLU A 291 12.91 -5.17 -12.53
C GLU A 291 12.28 -4.78 -11.19
N PHE A 292 12.98 -5.05 -10.10
CA PHE A 292 12.55 -4.56 -8.80
C PHE A 292 13.22 -3.22 -8.50
N SER A 293 12.43 -2.17 -8.28
CA SER A 293 12.89 -0.90 -7.72
C SER A 293 12.97 -0.94 -6.18
N LYS A 294 12.33 -1.94 -5.56
CA LYS A 294 12.38 -2.26 -4.14
C LYS A 294 12.15 -3.76 -3.99
N ASN A 295 13.01 -4.45 -3.26
CA ASN A 295 12.80 -5.84 -2.87
C ASN A 295 13.47 -6.11 -1.53
N ARG A 296 12.69 -6.46 -0.50
CA ARG A 296 13.22 -6.80 0.83
C ARG A 296 13.70 -8.26 0.94
N LEU A 297 13.38 -9.08 -0.06
CA LEU A 297 13.59 -10.53 -0.05
C LEU A 297 14.59 -10.99 -1.11
N GLY A 298 15.06 -10.06 -1.93
CA GLY A 298 15.95 -10.36 -3.03
C GLY A 298 16.66 -9.11 -3.54
N GLN A 299 17.25 -9.24 -4.72
CA GLN A 299 18.05 -8.19 -5.34
C GLN A 299 17.17 -7.11 -6.00
N VAL A 300 17.73 -5.95 -6.25
CA VAL A 300 17.12 -4.83 -6.99
C VAL A 300 18.02 -4.43 -8.16
N GLY A 301 17.42 -3.80 -9.18
CA GLY A 301 18.16 -3.27 -10.33
C GLY A 301 18.55 -4.33 -11.38
N HIS A 302 18.25 -5.60 -11.16
CA HIS A 302 18.41 -6.64 -12.17
C HIS A 302 17.20 -6.69 -13.08
N LYS A 303 17.42 -6.97 -14.37
CA LYS A 303 16.36 -7.04 -15.39
C LYS A 303 16.15 -8.46 -15.86
N LEU A 304 14.92 -8.98 -15.70
CA LEU A 304 14.49 -10.22 -16.32
C LEU A 304 13.72 -9.88 -17.59
N PHE A 305 14.31 -10.19 -18.76
CA PHE A 305 13.70 -9.94 -20.07
C PHE A 305 12.72 -11.04 -20.42
N PHE A 306 11.64 -10.66 -21.14
CA PHE A 306 10.64 -11.60 -21.63
C PHE A 306 9.94 -11.09 -22.89
N ASP A 307 9.31 -12.01 -23.63
CA ASP A 307 8.43 -11.73 -24.77
C ASP A 307 7.17 -12.61 -24.75
N PHE A 308 6.29 -12.39 -25.73
CA PHE A 308 5.05 -13.14 -25.88
C PHE A 308 4.96 -13.94 -27.18
N SER A 309 6.09 -14.39 -27.72
CA SER A 309 6.14 -15.17 -28.96
C SER A 309 5.69 -16.60 -28.72
N GLY A 310 4.38 -16.87 -28.95
CA GLY A 310 3.79 -18.20 -28.72
C GLY A 310 3.50 -18.56 -27.25
N GLY A 311 3.65 -17.61 -26.34
CA GLY A 311 3.48 -17.77 -24.90
C GLY A 311 4.24 -16.72 -24.14
N VAL A 312 4.46 -16.91 -22.84
CA VAL A 312 5.33 -16.06 -22.03
C VAL A 312 6.72 -16.69 -21.97
N ASN A 313 7.71 -16.05 -22.59
CA ASN A 313 9.07 -16.57 -22.70
C ASN A 313 10.03 -15.66 -21.93
N PHE A 314 10.74 -16.22 -20.93
CA PHE A 314 11.75 -15.49 -20.18
C PHE A 314 13.15 -15.74 -20.75
N ASP A 315 13.95 -14.70 -20.97
CA ASP A 315 15.35 -14.79 -21.37
C ASP A 315 16.26 -15.11 -20.18
N THR A 316 16.25 -16.38 -19.78
CA THR A 316 17.02 -16.90 -18.65
C THR A 316 18.54 -16.78 -18.90
N ASN A 317 18.99 -16.96 -20.13
CA ASN A 317 20.41 -16.94 -20.46
C ASN A 317 20.98 -15.53 -20.29
N ARG A 318 20.22 -14.53 -20.70
CA ARG A 318 20.58 -13.13 -20.50
C ARG A 318 20.61 -12.77 -19.02
N TYR A 319 19.57 -13.16 -18.28
CA TYR A 319 19.48 -12.91 -16.83
C TYR A 319 20.69 -13.49 -16.08
N LYS A 320 21.05 -14.74 -16.36
CA LYS A 320 22.23 -15.39 -15.75
C LYS A 320 23.55 -14.71 -16.10
N ARG A 321 23.70 -14.27 -17.36
CA ARG A 321 24.90 -13.52 -17.78
C ARG A 321 25.02 -12.17 -17.06
N ASP A 322 23.88 -11.47 -16.96
CA ASP A 322 23.84 -10.15 -16.32
C ASP A 322 24.17 -10.26 -14.82
N LEU A 323 23.69 -11.30 -14.13
CA LEU A 323 24.08 -11.62 -12.75
C LEU A 323 25.58 -11.87 -12.62
N LEU A 324 26.12 -12.76 -13.44
CA LEU A 324 27.54 -13.14 -13.40
C LEU A 324 28.46 -11.94 -13.68
N ASN A 325 28.10 -11.09 -14.63
CA ASN A 325 28.83 -9.87 -14.92
C ASN A 325 28.83 -8.88 -13.75
N GLN A 326 27.72 -8.77 -13.03
CA GLN A 326 27.64 -7.89 -11.86
C GLN A 326 28.45 -8.42 -10.68
N GLU A 327 28.45 -9.73 -10.46
CA GLU A 327 29.32 -10.39 -9.46
C GLU A 327 30.80 -10.12 -9.76
N LEU A 328 31.23 -10.32 -11.01
CA LEU A 328 32.61 -10.03 -11.43
C LEU A 328 33.00 -8.57 -11.22
N ILE A 329 32.11 -7.62 -11.58
CA ILE A 329 32.35 -6.19 -11.36
C ILE A 329 32.41 -5.85 -9.86
N ALA A 330 31.60 -6.52 -9.03
CA ALA A 330 31.62 -6.32 -7.59
C ALA A 330 32.90 -6.84 -6.96
N GLU A 331 33.36 -8.04 -7.36
CA GLU A 331 34.64 -8.62 -6.92
C GLU A 331 35.84 -7.74 -7.33
N GLU A 332 35.84 -7.22 -8.56
CA GLU A 332 36.90 -6.33 -9.04
C GLU A 332 36.95 -5.02 -8.25
N LYS A 333 35.77 -4.42 -7.96
CA LYS A 333 35.68 -3.21 -7.11
C LYS A 333 36.19 -3.45 -5.68
N GLU A 334 35.82 -4.60 -5.09
CA GLU A 334 36.27 -4.95 -3.75
C GLU A 334 37.80 -5.16 -3.70
N LYS A 335 38.36 -5.78 -4.74
CA LYS A 335 39.80 -5.95 -4.91
C LYS A 335 40.50 -4.61 -5.03
N LEU A 336 40.04 -3.70 -5.89
CA LEU A 336 40.60 -2.37 -6.06
C LEU A 336 40.54 -1.56 -4.75
N LYS A 337 39.43 -1.61 -4.02
CA LYS A 337 39.33 -0.96 -2.72
C LYS A 337 40.30 -1.54 -1.70
N GLY A 338 40.47 -2.86 -1.70
CA GLY A 338 41.47 -3.50 -0.86
C GLY A 338 42.92 -3.08 -1.18
N GLU A 339 43.23 -2.85 -2.47
CA GLU A 339 44.53 -2.33 -2.93
C GLU A 339 44.72 -0.85 -2.52
N GLU A 340 43.65 0.00 -2.65
CA GLU A 340 43.66 1.40 -2.16
C GLU A 340 43.87 1.45 -0.63
N ASP A 341 43.09 0.68 0.14
CA ASP A 341 43.24 0.60 1.60
C ASP A 341 44.64 0.11 2.02
N ALA A 342 45.24 -0.81 1.26
CA ALA A 342 46.61 -1.29 1.52
C ALA A 342 47.65 -0.22 1.17
N PHE A 343 47.46 0.53 0.09
CA PHE A 343 48.31 1.65 -0.29
C PHE A 343 48.30 2.76 0.77
N ASP A 344 47.09 3.15 1.22
CA ASP A 344 46.92 4.16 2.27
C ASP A 344 47.55 3.75 3.60
N ARG A 345 47.51 2.46 3.94
CA ARG A 345 48.20 1.93 5.16
C ARG A 345 49.71 1.96 5.04
N LEU A 346 50.26 1.75 3.84
CA LEU A 346 51.69 1.69 3.61
C LEU A 346 52.32 3.06 3.43
N PHE A 347 51.62 3.98 2.80
CA PHE A 347 52.20 5.28 2.39
C PHE A 347 51.58 6.48 3.13
N GLY A 348 50.55 6.28 3.96
CA GLY A 348 49.79 7.33 4.64
C GLY A 348 48.96 8.13 3.66
N ALA A 349 47.84 8.67 4.12
CA ALA A 349 47.03 9.59 3.28
C ALA A 349 47.93 10.79 2.90
N LEU A 350 48.12 11.02 1.61
CA LEU A 350 48.79 12.21 1.15
C LEU A 350 47.99 13.43 1.64
N PRO A 351 48.61 14.42 2.29
CA PRO A 351 47.89 15.61 2.76
C PRO A 351 47.24 16.28 1.55
N ASN A 352 45.96 16.59 1.67
CA ASN A 352 45.20 17.31 0.64
C ASN A 352 45.94 18.59 0.31
N GLU A 353 46.37 18.76 -0.94
CA GLU A 353 47.06 19.97 -1.41
C GLU A 353 46.27 21.27 -1.19
N ALA A 354 44.99 21.16 -0.80
CA ALA A 354 44.13 22.32 -0.47
C ALA A 354 44.45 22.96 0.91
N GLU A 355 45.13 22.29 1.82
CA GLU A 355 45.54 22.88 3.12
C GLU A 355 46.94 23.52 3.11
N ALA A 356 47.73 23.36 2.06
CA ALA A 356 49.09 23.91 1.93
C ALA A 356 49.12 25.38 1.48
N ILE A 357 48.00 25.98 1.10
CA ILE A 357 47.96 27.34 0.51
C ILE A 357 47.57 28.44 1.54
N THR A 358 47.29 28.09 2.79
CA THR A 358 46.90 29.09 3.83
C THR A 358 47.92 29.26 4.94
N ALA A 359 49.19 28.89 4.75
CA ALA A 359 50.25 29.32 5.65
C ALA A 359 50.73 30.72 5.22
N ASP A 360 50.19 31.74 5.84
CA ASP A 360 50.57 33.15 5.71
C ASP A 360 52.06 33.34 6.06
N PRO A 361 52.93 33.85 5.19
CA PRO A 361 54.35 34.02 5.46
C PRO A 361 54.67 35.27 6.33
N ASP A 362 53.68 36.06 6.80
CA ASP A 362 53.93 37.35 7.45
C ASP A 362 53.66 37.38 8.96
N ALA A 363 53.71 36.27 9.67
CA ALA A 363 53.59 36.28 11.13
C ALA A 363 54.93 36.23 11.88
N GLN A 364 55.91 37.04 11.44
CA GLN A 364 57.12 37.39 12.25
C GLN A 364 57.58 38.78 11.90
N ALA A 365 57.10 39.76 12.61
CA ALA A 365 57.80 41.04 12.92
C ALA A 365 57.21 41.65 14.20
#